data_75868d3d48c76ceba75332dc3c28a18f
#
_entry.id   75868d3d48c76ceba75332dc3c28a18f
#
_cell.length_a   1.000
_cell.length_b   1.000
_cell.length_c   1.000
_cell.angle_alpha   90.00
_cell.angle_beta   90.00
_cell.angle_gamma   90.00
#
_symmetry.space_group_name_H-M   'P 1'
#
loop_
_entity.id
_entity.type
_entity.pdbx_description
1 polymer ?
#
loop_
_entity_poly.entity_id
_entity_poly.type
_entity_poly.pdbx_seq_one_letter_code
_entity_poly.pdbx_strand_id
1 'polypeptide(L)'
;ATRTRGALTMGTPVPESGRTMDRDDAGYESARRAALWRTNVPQRFPDRIVQVSSIDDVVFAVRAAKAAGQRVSVRSGGHSWSGNHVRDGGVLIDVSRLQAFSVDASSMTATAEPGIGGSVLLAELMKRGLFFPVGHCRGVCIGGYLLQGGFGWNGRAFGTACSNVIAIDYVDADGDLRH
;
A
#
# COMPACT_ATOMS: atom_id res chain seq x y z
N ALA A 1 -12.66 -37.76 -29.76
CA ALA A 1 -11.68 -36.77 -29.31
C ALA A 1 -11.89 -36.50 -27.82
N THR A 2 -11.08 -37.16 -27.00
CA THR A 2 -11.16 -37.13 -25.53
C THR A 2 -10.47 -35.84 -25.05
N ARG A 3 -11.25 -34.93 -24.46
CA ARG A 3 -10.70 -33.73 -23.77
C ARG A 3 -10.03 -34.18 -22.49
N THR A 4 -8.72 -34.12 -22.45
CA THR A 4 -7.92 -34.25 -21.23
C THR A 4 -8.24 -33.05 -20.33
N ARG A 5 -8.84 -33.26 -19.17
CA ARG A 5 -8.98 -32.25 -18.11
C ARG A 5 -7.61 -31.99 -17.54
N GLY A 6 -7.23 -30.73 -17.69
CA GLY A 6 -5.93 -30.22 -17.32
C GLY A 6 -5.68 -30.16 -15.83
N ALA A 7 -4.45 -29.89 -15.57
CA ALA A 7 -3.71 -29.79 -14.35
C ALA A 7 -4.48 -29.14 -13.19
N LEU A 8 -4.45 -29.80 -12.05
CA LEU A 8 -4.69 -29.22 -10.73
C LEU A 8 -3.73 -28.04 -10.55
N THR A 9 -4.29 -26.83 -10.60
CA THR A 9 -3.59 -25.64 -10.13
C THR A 9 -3.35 -25.82 -8.64
N MET A 10 -2.11 -26.10 -8.27
CA MET A 10 -1.70 -26.00 -6.88
C MET A 10 -2.06 -24.58 -6.43
N GLY A 11 -2.90 -24.43 -5.43
CA GLY A 11 -3.34 -23.16 -4.90
C GLY A 11 -2.12 -22.30 -4.59
N THR A 12 -2.09 -21.09 -5.14
CA THR A 12 -1.01 -20.14 -4.83
C THR A 12 -0.98 -19.95 -3.32
N PRO A 13 0.17 -20.07 -2.68
CA PRO A 13 0.26 -19.92 -1.23
C PRO A 13 -0.38 -18.59 -0.79
N VAL A 14 -1.03 -18.57 0.37
CA VAL A 14 -1.71 -17.41 0.97
C VAL A 14 -0.82 -16.88 2.09
N PRO A 15 -0.68 -15.55 2.28
CA PRO A 15 0.02 -14.97 3.43
C PRO A 15 -0.54 -15.48 4.75
N GLU A 16 0.30 -15.70 5.75
CA GLU A 16 -0.12 -16.29 7.04
C GLU A 16 -1.11 -15.41 7.81
N SER A 17 -1.02 -14.10 7.68
CA SER A 17 -1.85 -13.14 8.42
C SER A 17 -2.70 -12.21 7.54
N GLY A 18 -2.41 -12.15 6.24
CA GLY A 18 -3.12 -11.34 5.25
C GLY A 18 -4.39 -12.01 4.73
N ARG A 19 -5.21 -11.23 4.01
CA ARG A 19 -6.37 -11.73 3.30
C ARG A 19 -6.13 -11.67 1.79
N THR A 20 -6.28 -12.80 1.12
CA THR A 20 -6.19 -12.90 -0.34
C THR A 20 -7.58 -13.07 -0.93
N MET A 21 -7.85 -12.37 -2.04
CA MET A 21 -9.11 -12.45 -2.77
C MET A 21 -8.82 -12.53 -4.26
N ASP A 22 -9.29 -13.59 -4.89
CA ASP A 22 -9.32 -13.76 -6.34
C ASP A 22 -10.64 -13.21 -6.93
N ARG A 23 -10.73 -13.05 -8.25
CA ARG A 23 -11.89 -12.40 -8.92
C ARG A 23 -13.22 -13.04 -8.59
N ASP A 24 -13.25 -14.35 -8.38
CA ASP A 24 -14.47 -15.14 -8.12
C ASP A 24 -14.86 -15.16 -6.63
N ASP A 25 -14.04 -14.58 -5.76
CA ASP A 25 -14.32 -14.54 -4.33
C ASP A 25 -15.39 -13.49 -3.99
N ALA A 26 -16.31 -13.84 -3.10
CA ALA A 26 -17.42 -12.98 -2.69
C ALA A 26 -16.99 -11.59 -2.14
N GLY A 27 -15.76 -11.46 -1.63
CA GLY A 27 -15.22 -10.22 -1.09
C GLY A 27 -14.45 -9.34 -2.11
N TYR A 28 -14.16 -9.89 -3.30
CA TYR A 28 -13.28 -9.25 -4.27
C TYR A 28 -13.77 -7.87 -4.72
N GLU A 29 -15.00 -7.76 -5.20
CA GLU A 29 -15.54 -6.49 -5.72
C GLU A 29 -15.62 -5.43 -4.64
N SER A 30 -15.96 -5.81 -3.41
CA SER A 30 -15.93 -4.90 -2.26
C SER A 30 -14.51 -4.39 -1.99
N ALA A 31 -13.52 -5.26 -1.98
CA ALA A 31 -12.11 -4.89 -1.77
C ALA A 31 -11.57 -4.01 -2.92
N ARG A 32 -11.91 -4.35 -4.17
CA ARG A 32 -11.53 -3.56 -5.35
C ARG A 32 -12.08 -2.14 -5.29
N ARG A 33 -13.35 -1.97 -4.90
CA ARG A 33 -13.97 -0.65 -4.71
C ARG A 33 -13.36 0.11 -3.54
N ALA A 34 -13.14 -0.56 -2.42
CA ALA A 34 -12.53 0.02 -1.22
C ALA A 34 -11.06 0.44 -1.43
N ALA A 35 -10.40 -0.10 -2.46
CA ALA A 35 -9.06 0.33 -2.82
C ALA A 35 -8.99 1.78 -3.35
N LEU A 36 -10.14 2.41 -3.66
CA LEU A 36 -10.23 3.76 -4.21
C LEU A 36 -11.04 4.66 -3.28
N TRP A 37 -10.58 5.89 -3.06
CA TRP A 37 -11.30 6.90 -2.25
C TRP A 37 -12.55 7.45 -2.94
N ARG A 38 -12.60 7.36 -4.27
CA ARG A 38 -13.67 7.93 -5.09
C ARG A 38 -14.74 6.90 -5.46
N THR A 39 -15.97 7.37 -5.67
CA THR A 39 -17.12 6.53 -6.06
C THR A 39 -17.08 6.09 -7.53
N ASN A 40 -16.47 6.89 -8.41
CA ASN A 40 -16.28 6.51 -9.80
C ASN A 40 -15.11 5.53 -9.92
N VAL A 41 -15.42 4.26 -9.84
CA VAL A 41 -14.46 3.16 -9.88
C VAL A 41 -14.14 2.78 -11.32
N PRO A 42 -12.88 2.82 -11.77
CA PRO A 42 -12.51 2.42 -13.12
C PRO A 42 -12.80 0.94 -13.37
N GLN A 43 -13.14 0.59 -14.61
CA GLN A 43 -13.33 -0.80 -15.05
C GLN A 43 -11.97 -1.46 -15.27
N ARG A 44 -11.25 -1.65 -14.19
CA ARG A 44 -9.95 -2.33 -14.12
C ARG A 44 -9.99 -3.36 -13.00
N PHE A 45 -9.54 -4.55 -13.30
CA PHE A 45 -9.72 -5.74 -12.47
C PHE A 45 -8.37 -6.44 -12.25
N PRO A 46 -7.70 -6.26 -11.12
CA PRO A 46 -6.59 -7.12 -10.72
C PRO A 46 -7.01 -8.59 -10.73
N ASP A 47 -6.11 -9.52 -11.04
CA ASP A 47 -6.44 -10.94 -10.92
C ASP A 47 -6.60 -11.34 -9.46
N ARG A 48 -5.81 -10.69 -8.59
CA ARG A 48 -5.77 -10.96 -7.16
C ARG A 48 -5.58 -9.66 -6.36
N ILE A 49 -6.23 -9.58 -5.21
CA ILE A 49 -6.01 -8.54 -4.19
C ILE A 49 -5.48 -9.20 -2.93
N VAL A 50 -4.33 -8.74 -2.44
CA VAL A 50 -3.69 -9.21 -1.21
C VAL A 50 -3.68 -8.08 -0.20
N GLN A 51 -4.51 -8.18 0.83
CA GLN A 51 -4.50 -7.26 1.97
C GLN A 51 -3.50 -7.78 3.00
N VAL A 52 -2.36 -7.13 3.09
CA VAL A 52 -1.26 -7.54 3.97
C VAL A 52 -1.43 -6.96 5.38
N SER A 53 -0.90 -7.67 6.36
CA SER A 53 -0.91 -7.28 7.78
C SER A 53 0.49 -7.19 8.38
N SER A 54 1.53 -7.61 7.63
CA SER A 54 2.93 -7.56 8.04
C SER A 54 3.84 -7.31 6.85
N ILE A 55 5.11 -6.99 7.12
CA ILE A 55 6.16 -6.89 6.09
C ILE A 55 6.39 -8.26 5.43
N ASP A 56 6.34 -9.33 6.20
CA ASP A 56 6.52 -10.69 5.68
C ASP A 56 5.42 -11.07 4.68
N ASP A 57 4.18 -10.62 4.90
CA ASP A 57 3.10 -10.77 3.92
C ASP A 57 3.43 -10.04 2.60
N VAL A 58 4.06 -8.86 2.66
CA VAL A 58 4.49 -8.11 1.46
C VAL A 58 5.55 -8.90 0.71
N VAL A 59 6.60 -9.35 1.42
CA VAL A 59 7.69 -10.18 0.87
C VAL A 59 7.12 -11.42 0.18
N PHE A 60 6.22 -12.11 0.88
CA PHE A 60 5.56 -13.29 0.36
C PHE A 60 4.75 -12.99 -0.92
N ALA A 61 3.91 -11.94 -0.90
CA ALA A 61 3.07 -11.57 -2.04
C ALA A 61 3.91 -11.19 -3.27
N VAL A 62 5.01 -10.45 -3.08
CA VAL A 62 5.93 -10.09 -4.17
C VAL A 62 6.60 -11.34 -4.77
N ARG A 63 7.13 -12.22 -3.91
CA ARG A 63 7.78 -13.46 -4.38
C ARG A 63 6.80 -14.38 -5.11
N ALA A 64 5.57 -14.52 -4.60
CA ALA A 64 4.52 -15.32 -5.25
C ALA A 64 4.15 -14.74 -6.63
N ALA A 65 3.96 -13.41 -6.71
CA ALA A 65 3.68 -12.74 -7.97
C ALA A 65 4.81 -12.90 -8.98
N LYS A 66 6.09 -12.75 -8.53
CA LYS A 66 7.27 -12.97 -9.36
C LYS A 66 7.32 -14.40 -9.91
N ALA A 67 7.15 -15.39 -9.04
CA ALA A 67 7.16 -16.82 -9.44
C ALA A 67 6.06 -17.14 -10.47
N ALA A 68 4.92 -16.45 -10.40
CA ALA A 68 3.81 -16.58 -11.34
C ALA A 68 3.93 -15.68 -12.59
N GLY A 69 5.01 -14.91 -12.74
CA GLY A 69 5.19 -13.95 -13.85
C GLY A 69 4.15 -12.82 -13.85
N GLN A 70 3.54 -12.52 -12.72
CA GLN A 70 2.50 -11.51 -12.57
C GLN A 70 3.09 -10.14 -12.23
N ARG A 71 2.46 -9.08 -12.75
CA ARG A 71 2.78 -7.70 -12.37
C ARG A 71 2.20 -7.39 -11.00
N VAL A 72 2.92 -6.57 -10.24
CA VAL A 72 2.48 -6.06 -8.94
C VAL A 72 2.09 -4.59 -9.05
N SER A 73 1.04 -4.22 -8.34
CA SER A 73 0.68 -2.84 -8.04
C SER A 73 0.44 -2.71 -6.54
N VAL A 74 0.64 -1.52 -5.99
CA VAL A 74 0.54 -1.30 -4.54
C VAL A 74 -0.47 -0.20 -4.24
N ARG A 75 -1.30 -0.42 -3.23
CA ARG A 75 -2.24 0.55 -2.69
C ARG A 75 -1.91 0.81 -1.22
N SER A 76 -1.77 2.08 -0.84
CA SER A 76 -1.69 2.56 0.54
C SER A 76 -3.06 3.17 0.93
N GLY A 77 -3.28 4.49 0.83
CA GLY A 77 -4.57 5.14 1.10
C GLY A 77 -5.57 5.15 -0.05
N GLY A 78 -5.13 4.81 -1.26
CA GLY A 78 -6.01 4.79 -2.44
C GLY A 78 -6.44 6.16 -2.95
N HIS A 79 -5.75 7.25 -2.59
CA HIS A 79 -6.10 8.63 -2.95
C HIS A 79 -5.61 9.09 -4.33
N SER A 80 -5.04 8.21 -5.15
CA SER A 80 -4.70 8.55 -6.53
C SER A 80 -5.94 8.97 -7.32
N TRP A 81 -5.91 10.15 -7.94
CA TRP A 81 -7.00 10.67 -8.79
C TRP A 81 -7.26 9.77 -10.00
N SER A 82 -6.22 9.25 -10.62
CA SER A 82 -6.30 8.33 -11.76
C SER A 82 -6.54 6.88 -11.35
N GLY A 83 -6.39 6.54 -10.06
CA GLY A 83 -6.53 5.17 -9.55
C GLY A 83 -5.51 4.21 -10.17
N ASN A 84 -4.27 4.65 -10.41
CA ASN A 84 -3.22 3.90 -11.10
C ASN A 84 -2.83 2.59 -10.41
N HIS A 85 -3.10 2.48 -9.13
CA HIS A 85 -2.82 1.28 -8.34
C HIS A 85 -3.83 0.15 -8.65
N VAL A 86 -5.03 0.46 -9.13
CA VAL A 86 -5.97 -0.57 -9.61
C VAL A 86 -5.72 -0.77 -11.10
N ARG A 87 -5.18 -1.92 -11.48
CA ARG A 87 -4.80 -2.29 -12.85
C ARG A 87 -5.53 -3.54 -13.30
N ASP A 88 -5.64 -3.74 -14.61
CA ASP A 88 -6.10 -5.00 -15.15
C ASP A 88 -4.99 -6.05 -15.06
N GLY A 89 -5.37 -7.21 -14.56
CA GLY A 89 -4.45 -8.33 -14.35
C GLY A 89 -3.45 -8.11 -13.23
N GLY A 90 -2.70 -9.15 -12.90
CA GLY A 90 -1.67 -9.13 -11.87
C GLY A 90 -2.21 -9.03 -10.44
N VAL A 91 -1.34 -8.65 -9.51
CA VAL A 91 -1.61 -8.63 -8.08
C VAL A 91 -1.64 -7.19 -7.56
N LEU A 92 -2.72 -6.82 -6.87
CA LEU A 92 -2.81 -5.60 -6.08
C LEU A 92 -2.46 -5.92 -4.63
N ILE A 93 -1.34 -5.41 -4.14
CA ILE A 93 -0.95 -5.49 -2.74
C ILE A 93 -1.50 -4.27 -2.00
N ASP A 94 -2.38 -4.51 -1.03
CA ASP A 94 -3.00 -3.47 -0.21
C ASP A 94 -2.28 -3.39 1.15
N VAL A 95 -1.45 -2.36 1.32
CA VAL A 95 -0.67 -2.09 2.54
C VAL A 95 -1.38 -1.15 3.52
N SER A 96 -2.67 -0.88 3.33
CA SER A 96 -3.42 0.07 4.17
C SER A 96 -3.54 -0.33 5.64
N ARG A 97 -3.30 -1.60 5.96
CA ARG A 97 -3.31 -2.12 7.34
C ARG A 97 -1.97 -1.96 8.05
N LEU A 98 -0.89 -1.67 7.32
CA LEU A 98 0.41 -1.36 7.90
C LEU A 98 0.38 0.08 8.40
N GLN A 99 0.04 0.28 9.69
CA GLN A 99 -0.22 1.59 10.28
C GLN A 99 0.59 1.87 11.54
N ALA A 100 1.55 1.00 11.87
CA ALA A 100 2.41 1.21 13.02
C ALA A 100 3.28 2.46 12.82
N PHE A 101 3.57 3.14 13.91
CA PHE A 101 4.50 4.26 13.94
C PHE A 101 5.15 4.41 15.32
N SER A 102 6.31 5.04 15.34
CA SER A 102 6.99 5.46 16.55
C SER A 102 7.57 6.85 16.37
N VAL A 103 7.71 7.60 17.46
CA VAL A 103 8.24 8.96 17.46
C VAL A 103 9.35 9.05 18.50
N ASP A 104 10.53 9.46 18.07
CA ASP A 104 11.62 9.88 18.95
C ASP A 104 11.71 11.43 18.96
N ALA A 105 11.18 12.02 20.01
CA ALA A 105 11.17 13.47 20.14
C ALA A 105 12.58 14.05 20.40
N SER A 106 13.51 13.26 20.93
CA SER A 106 14.88 13.71 21.22
C SER A 106 15.70 13.91 19.95
N SER A 107 15.54 13.03 18.98
CA SER A 107 16.16 13.13 17.65
C SER A 107 15.26 13.84 16.62
N MET A 108 14.05 14.22 17.00
CA MET A 108 13.03 14.81 16.12
C MET A 108 12.72 13.92 14.90
N THR A 109 12.71 12.60 15.09
CA THR A 109 12.43 11.64 14.04
C THR A 109 11.17 10.84 14.32
N ALA A 110 10.56 10.30 13.26
CA ALA A 110 9.47 9.34 13.33
C ALA A 110 9.68 8.23 12.31
N THR A 111 9.43 7.00 12.73
CA THR A 111 9.31 5.86 11.82
C THR A 111 7.82 5.54 11.68
N ALA A 112 7.36 5.33 10.46
CA ALA A 112 5.94 5.12 10.22
C ALA A 112 5.71 4.19 9.03
N GLU A 113 4.77 3.27 9.17
CA GLU A 113 4.35 2.38 8.11
C GLU A 113 3.49 3.09 7.05
N PRO A 114 3.48 2.62 5.79
CA PRO A 114 2.91 3.34 4.65
C PRO A 114 1.40 3.54 4.71
N GLY A 115 0.68 2.70 5.45
CA GLY A 115 -0.79 2.75 5.58
C GLY A 115 -1.30 3.73 6.62
N ILE A 116 -0.42 4.36 7.41
CA ILE A 116 -0.88 5.35 8.40
C ILE A 116 -1.45 6.60 7.70
N GLY A 117 -2.58 7.07 8.18
CA GLY A 117 -3.16 8.33 7.71
C GLY A 117 -2.33 9.54 8.16
N GLY A 118 -2.03 10.45 7.24
CA GLY A 118 -1.22 11.63 7.54
C GLY A 118 -1.78 12.47 8.68
N SER A 119 -3.11 12.60 8.78
CA SER A 119 -3.75 13.33 9.89
C SER A 119 -3.55 12.66 11.25
N VAL A 120 -3.47 11.33 11.29
CA VAL A 120 -3.22 10.56 12.53
C VAL A 120 -1.77 10.79 12.96
N LEU A 121 -0.83 10.61 12.04
CA LEU A 121 0.59 10.85 12.31
C LEU A 121 0.83 12.29 12.79
N LEU A 122 0.27 13.29 12.09
CA LEU A 122 0.43 14.69 12.45
C LEU A 122 -0.12 14.99 13.86
N ALA A 123 -1.29 14.45 14.21
CA ALA A 123 -1.88 14.65 15.54
C ALA A 123 -0.97 14.12 16.66
N GLU A 124 -0.30 13.00 16.44
CA GLU A 124 0.64 12.42 17.41
C GLU A 124 1.96 13.18 17.49
N LEU A 125 2.44 13.72 16.37
CA LEU A 125 3.62 14.59 16.33
C LEU A 125 3.37 15.91 17.06
N MET A 126 2.20 16.53 16.83
CA MET A 126 1.84 17.81 17.46
C MET A 126 1.75 17.72 18.99
N LYS A 127 1.34 16.60 19.56
CA LYS A 127 1.36 16.35 21.01
C LYS A 127 2.78 16.45 21.59
N ARG A 128 3.81 16.33 20.75
CA ARG A 128 5.23 16.38 21.12
C ARG A 128 5.93 17.64 20.61
N GLY A 129 5.17 18.63 20.13
CA GLY A 129 5.70 19.87 19.58
C GLY A 129 6.40 19.70 18.22
N LEU A 130 6.16 18.57 17.55
CA LEU A 130 6.74 18.24 16.24
C LEU A 130 5.72 18.44 15.12
N PHE A 131 6.23 18.69 13.91
CA PHE A 131 5.41 18.86 12.71
C PHE A 131 6.01 18.08 11.53
N PHE A 132 5.14 17.52 10.70
CA PHE A 132 5.49 16.92 9.42
C PHE A 132 4.44 17.34 8.38
N PRO A 133 4.83 17.77 7.15
CA PRO A 133 3.88 18.13 6.10
C PRO A 133 3.05 16.91 5.68
N VAL A 134 1.74 16.97 5.84
CA VAL A 134 0.83 15.87 5.44
C VAL A 134 -0.17 16.34 4.40
N GLY A 135 -0.82 15.40 3.72
CA GLY A 135 -1.84 15.68 2.72
C GLY A 135 -3.09 16.36 3.30
N HIS A 136 -3.80 17.12 2.47
CA HIS A 136 -4.97 17.90 2.87
C HIS A 136 -6.16 17.04 3.29
N CYS A 137 -6.39 15.91 2.61
CA CYS A 137 -7.51 15.03 2.91
C CYS A 137 -7.16 14.06 4.03
N ARG A 138 -8.08 13.86 4.97
CA ARG A 138 -7.86 13.04 6.18
C ARG A 138 -7.47 11.58 5.88
N GLY A 139 -7.98 11.02 4.78
CA GLY A 139 -7.71 9.62 4.39
C GLY A 139 -6.42 9.41 3.59
N VAL A 140 -5.66 10.48 3.30
CA VAL A 140 -4.38 10.35 2.59
C VAL A 140 -3.36 9.71 3.50
N CYS A 141 -2.91 8.50 3.13
CA CYS A 141 -1.85 7.78 3.83
C CYS A 141 -0.47 8.21 3.33
N ILE A 142 0.53 8.13 4.20
CA ILE A 142 1.87 8.68 3.90
C ILE A 142 2.59 7.94 2.77
N GLY A 143 2.41 6.63 2.60
CA GLY A 143 3.16 5.85 1.62
C GLY A 143 3.03 6.39 0.19
N GLY A 144 1.80 6.46 -0.35
CA GLY A 144 1.58 7.01 -1.69
C GLY A 144 1.81 8.53 -1.77
N TYR A 145 1.57 9.25 -0.70
CA TYR A 145 1.75 10.69 -0.61
C TYR A 145 3.23 11.09 -0.77
N LEU A 146 4.14 10.42 -0.06
CA LEU A 146 5.58 10.68 -0.14
C LEU A 146 6.16 10.35 -1.52
N LEU A 147 5.71 9.27 -2.14
CA LEU A 147 6.15 8.87 -3.49
C LEU A 147 5.72 9.87 -4.59
N GLN A 148 4.78 10.77 -4.28
CA GLN A 148 4.34 11.85 -5.18
C GLN A 148 4.87 13.22 -4.73
N GLY A 149 5.94 13.26 -3.94
CA GLY A 149 6.57 14.48 -3.44
C GLY A 149 6.00 15.00 -2.13
N GLY A 150 4.72 14.76 -1.85
CA GLY A 150 4.11 15.16 -0.59
C GLY A 150 3.89 16.66 -0.43
N PHE A 151 2.99 17.24 -1.24
CA PHE A 151 2.65 18.66 -1.20
C PHE A 151 1.56 18.93 -0.15
N GLY A 152 1.92 19.55 0.96
CA GLY A 152 1.02 19.95 2.02
C GLY A 152 0.74 21.46 2.03
N TRP A 153 -0.24 21.90 2.85
CA TRP A 153 -0.59 23.33 3.00
C TRP A 153 0.58 24.21 3.43
N ASN A 154 1.46 23.67 4.27
CA ASN A 154 2.59 24.40 4.84
C ASN A 154 3.89 24.23 4.03
N GLY A 155 3.80 23.82 2.76
CA GLY A 155 4.95 23.57 1.89
C GLY A 155 5.87 24.78 1.72
N ARG A 156 5.35 26.03 1.84
CA ARG A 156 6.18 27.22 1.82
C ARG A 156 7.15 27.31 3.01
N ALA A 157 6.72 26.85 4.18
CA ALA A 157 7.52 26.93 5.40
C ALA A 157 8.39 25.69 5.61
N PHE A 158 7.90 24.50 5.22
CA PHE A 158 8.51 23.22 5.56
C PHE A 158 8.97 22.41 4.34
N GLY A 159 8.80 22.95 3.14
CA GLY A 159 9.11 22.22 1.90
C GLY A 159 8.10 21.09 1.61
N THR A 160 8.47 20.20 0.71
CA THR A 160 7.71 18.99 0.42
C THR A 160 7.97 17.93 1.48
N ALA A 161 7.01 17.05 1.72
CA ALA A 161 7.17 16.00 2.74
C ALA A 161 8.34 15.06 2.42
N CYS A 162 8.57 14.74 1.13
CA CYS A 162 9.68 13.88 0.73
C CYS A 162 11.07 14.48 1.06
N SER A 163 11.20 15.81 1.16
CA SER A 163 12.45 16.47 1.57
C SER A 163 12.80 16.24 3.04
N ASN A 164 11.85 15.74 3.83
CA ASN A 164 12.04 15.44 5.25
C ASN A 164 12.22 13.93 5.49
N VAL A 165 12.27 13.11 4.44
CA VAL A 165 12.50 11.67 4.55
C VAL A 165 13.99 11.40 4.69
N ILE A 166 14.37 10.67 5.72
CA ILE A 166 15.77 10.31 6.02
C ILE A 166 16.11 8.95 5.38
N ALA A 167 15.21 7.98 5.51
CA ALA A 167 15.40 6.62 5.02
C ALA A 167 14.05 5.98 4.64
N ILE A 168 14.08 4.97 3.82
CA ILE A 168 12.92 4.18 3.39
C ILE A 168 13.27 2.71 3.39
N ASP A 169 12.50 1.92 4.14
CA ASP A 169 12.49 0.47 3.99
C ASP A 169 11.53 0.08 2.86
N TYR A 170 11.96 -0.78 1.95
CA TYR A 170 11.13 -1.24 0.85
C TYR A 170 11.39 -2.71 0.51
N VAL A 171 10.38 -3.36 -0.05
CA VAL A 171 10.53 -4.70 -0.62
C VAL A 171 10.76 -4.55 -2.11
N ASP A 172 11.90 -5.03 -2.59
CA ASP A 172 12.27 -4.94 -4.01
C ASP A 172 11.50 -5.96 -4.89
N ALA A 173 11.77 -5.95 -6.19
CA ALA A 173 11.10 -6.84 -7.14
C ALA A 173 11.49 -8.32 -6.97
N ASP A 174 12.53 -8.61 -6.20
CA ASP A 174 12.96 -9.97 -5.85
C ASP A 174 12.29 -10.46 -4.56
N GLY A 175 11.58 -9.56 -3.88
CA GLY A 175 10.94 -9.82 -2.60
C GLY A 175 11.93 -9.73 -1.45
N ASP A 176 13.04 -9.01 -1.62
CA ASP A 176 14.00 -8.76 -0.56
C ASP A 176 13.73 -7.42 0.11
N LEU A 177 13.76 -7.41 1.44
CA LEU A 177 13.67 -6.18 2.22
C LEU A 177 15.00 -5.42 2.10
N ARG A 178 14.90 -4.14 1.74
CA ARG A 178 16.01 -3.20 1.58
C ARG A 178 15.80 -1.96 2.46
N HIS A 179 16.92 -1.36 2.84
CA HIS A 179 16.96 -0.10 3.59
C HIS A 179 17.62 1.00 2.75
#